data_737d2ae3a67ba27e4578112c1f4b9b86
#
_entry.id   737d2ae3a67ba27e4578112c1f4b9b86
#
_cell.length_a   1.000
_cell.length_b   1.000
_cell.length_c   1.000
_cell.angle_alpha   90.00
_cell.angle_beta   90.00
_cell.angle_gamma   90.00
#
_symmetry.space_group_name_H-M   'P 1'
#
loop_
_entity.id
_entity.type
_entity.pdbx_description
1 polymer ?
#
loop_
_entity_poly.entity_id
_entity_poly.type
_entity_poly.pdbx_seq_one_letter_code
_entity_poly.pdbx_strand_id
1 'polypeptide(L)'
;MPLPIADRSYAHPELLAETDWLADQLADTALRIVDARSQEDYASGHMPGAVHIDGFLLGGLRDGPEMPEPAAFAELIGALGIDESTPVVVYDAGRSQMAGMTAWAFLYYGHPDIRYLEGGLARWTAEGHAVTSDLPSHEPRTFTAQPVEGVLCRLDQAKASVDDDGAVFWDTRSDGEFDGSAAGWNPPPRLGHLPGAIHLEWTELFDGDGGTFLPAAELTTLLGAKGITPELVVHTY
;
A
#
# COMPACT_ATOMS: atom_id res chain seq x y z
N MET A 1 -11.32 1.67 20.83
CA MET A 1 -10.26 2.23 19.98
C MET A 1 -9.17 1.18 19.84
N PRO A 2 -8.59 0.99 18.67
CA PRO A 2 -7.47 0.08 18.50
C PRO A 2 -6.28 0.52 19.38
N LEU A 3 -5.37 -0.41 19.69
CA LEU A 3 -4.13 -0.09 20.39
C LEU A 3 -3.28 0.86 19.51
N PRO A 4 -2.56 1.82 20.10
CA PRO A 4 -1.60 2.64 19.37
C PRO A 4 -0.56 1.79 18.61
N ILE A 5 -0.06 2.27 17.48
CA ILE A 5 0.98 1.59 16.68
C ILE A 5 2.19 1.23 17.56
N ALA A 6 2.60 2.13 18.45
CA ALA A 6 3.72 1.92 19.38
C ALA A 6 3.54 0.70 20.31
N ASP A 7 2.30 0.32 20.63
CA ASP A 7 1.97 -0.77 21.55
C ASP A 7 1.71 -2.10 20.82
N ARG A 8 1.72 -2.12 19.49
CA ARG A 8 1.45 -3.32 18.66
C ARG A 8 2.70 -4.12 18.28
N SER A 9 3.88 -3.65 18.71
CA SER A 9 5.17 -4.37 18.60
C SER A 9 5.59 -4.73 17.16
N TYR A 10 5.24 -3.93 16.18
CA TYR A 10 5.70 -4.12 14.79
C TYR A 10 7.23 -3.96 14.67
N ALA A 11 7.82 -4.70 13.73
CA ALA A 11 9.25 -4.59 13.42
C ALA A 11 9.58 -3.23 12.77
N HIS A 12 8.64 -2.68 11.99
CA HIS A 12 8.78 -1.44 11.23
C HIS A 12 7.56 -0.52 11.47
N PRO A 13 7.35 -0.02 12.71
CA PRO A 13 6.23 0.85 13.02
C PRO A 13 6.29 2.19 12.26
N GLU A 14 7.48 2.61 11.82
CA GLU A 14 7.71 3.80 11.02
C GLU A 14 7.02 3.78 9.64
N LEU A 15 6.64 2.60 9.15
CA LEU A 15 5.87 2.46 7.90
C LEU A 15 4.38 2.76 8.06
N LEU A 16 3.92 3.01 9.29
CA LEU A 16 2.52 3.26 9.62
C LEU A 16 2.34 4.64 10.22
N ALA A 17 1.15 5.21 10.03
CA ALA A 17 0.74 6.45 10.66
C ALA A 17 -0.68 6.31 11.23
N GLU A 18 -0.95 7.02 12.33
CA GLU A 18 -2.26 7.16 12.94
C GLU A 18 -2.91 8.49 12.54
N THR A 19 -4.22 8.53 12.52
CA THR A 19 -5.00 9.72 12.16
C THR A 19 -4.76 10.88 13.11
N ASP A 20 -4.67 10.63 14.43
CA ASP A 20 -4.37 11.67 15.43
C ASP A 20 -2.97 12.27 15.20
N TRP A 21 -1.96 11.39 14.95
CA TRP A 21 -0.62 11.87 14.63
C TRP A 21 -0.62 12.73 13.35
N LEU A 22 -1.34 12.31 12.30
CA LEU A 22 -1.43 13.10 11.06
C LEU A 22 -2.14 14.44 11.28
N ALA A 23 -3.18 14.47 12.11
CA ALA A 23 -3.90 15.70 12.43
C ALA A 23 -2.99 16.74 13.07
N ASP A 24 -2.07 16.32 13.95
CA ASP A 24 -1.07 17.19 14.57
C ASP A 24 0.01 17.67 13.57
N GLN A 25 0.20 16.96 12.45
CA GLN A 25 1.19 17.29 11.42
C GLN A 25 0.63 18.13 10.25
N LEU A 26 -0.67 18.43 10.18
CA LEU A 26 -1.27 19.18 9.06
C LEU A 26 -0.62 20.55 8.78
N ALA A 27 0.00 21.17 9.79
CA ALA A 27 0.71 22.44 9.63
C ALA A 27 2.17 22.26 9.12
N ASP A 28 2.68 21.04 9.07
CA ASP A 28 4.03 20.78 8.59
C ASP A 28 4.08 20.82 7.06
N THR A 29 4.67 21.87 6.52
CA THR A 29 4.80 22.07 5.08
C THR A 29 5.83 21.16 4.42
N ALA A 30 6.66 20.43 5.18
CA ALA A 30 7.59 19.45 4.68
C ALA A 30 6.89 18.12 4.35
N LEU A 31 5.85 17.75 5.12
CA LEU A 31 5.07 16.54 4.92
C LEU A 31 4.24 16.61 3.63
N ARG A 32 4.15 15.51 2.89
CA ARG A 32 3.17 15.32 1.82
C ARG A 32 2.16 14.26 2.20
N ILE A 33 0.90 14.60 2.06
CA ILE A 33 -0.22 13.70 2.23
C ILE A 33 -0.67 13.30 0.83
N VAL A 34 -0.76 12.00 0.55
CA VAL A 34 -1.13 11.46 -0.75
C VAL A 34 -2.45 10.70 -0.64
N ASP A 35 -3.44 11.16 -1.38
CA ASP A 35 -4.71 10.45 -1.55
C ASP A 35 -4.60 9.48 -2.72
N ALA A 36 -4.73 8.19 -2.46
CA ALA A 36 -4.60 7.13 -3.45
C ALA A 36 -5.94 6.65 -4.01
N ARG A 37 -7.06 7.33 -3.71
CA ARG A 37 -8.39 7.01 -4.22
C ARG A 37 -8.53 7.43 -5.69
N SER A 38 -9.72 7.19 -6.26
CA SER A 38 -10.07 7.69 -7.59
C SER A 38 -10.05 9.22 -7.66
N GLN A 39 -9.85 9.78 -8.86
CA GLN A 39 -9.92 11.23 -9.08
C GLN A 39 -11.29 11.80 -8.69
N GLU A 40 -12.38 11.05 -8.89
CA GLU A 40 -13.73 11.48 -8.52
C GLU A 40 -13.88 11.55 -7.00
N ASP A 41 -13.40 10.54 -6.26
CA ASP A 41 -13.43 10.52 -4.79
C ASP A 41 -12.59 11.64 -4.19
N TYR A 42 -11.38 11.86 -4.71
CA TYR A 42 -10.53 12.97 -4.31
C TYR A 42 -11.21 14.32 -4.51
N ALA A 43 -11.80 14.55 -5.67
CA ALA A 43 -12.52 15.81 -5.97
C ALA A 43 -13.76 16.02 -5.10
N SER A 44 -14.40 14.94 -4.64
CA SER A 44 -15.57 15.02 -3.76
C SER A 44 -15.23 15.48 -2.33
N GLY A 45 -13.97 15.31 -1.92
CA GLY A 45 -13.44 15.71 -0.61
C GLY A 45 -12.26 14.85 -0.18
N HIS A 46 -11.21 15.50 0.32
CA HIS A 46 -9.94 14.89 0.72
C HIS A 46 -9.40 15.52 2.01
N MET A 47 -8.38 14.92 2.60
CA MET A 47 -7.69 15.50 3.77
C MET A 47 -7.03 16.83 3.40
N PRO A 48 -7.04 17.85 4.27
CA PRO A 48 -6.42 19.13 3.97
C PRO A 48 -4.96 18.99 3.56
N GLY A 49 -4.57 19.62 2.43
CA GLY A 49 -3.21 19.57 1.91
C GLY A 49 -2.84 18.30 1.14
N ALA A 50 -3.75 17.33 1.03
CA ALA A 50 -3.48 16.10 0.28
C ALA A 50 -3.36 16.36 -1.22
N VAL A 51 -2.32 15.82 -1.85
CA VAL A 51 -2.18 15.67 -3.30
C VAL A 51 -2.78 14.35 -3.76
N HIS A 52 -3.13 14.25 -5.02
CA HIS A 52 -3.76 13.04 -5.58
C HIS A 52 -2.79 12.21 -6.42
N ILE A 53 -2.79 10.90 -6.19
CA ILE A 53 -2.18 9.91 -7.05
C ILE A 53 -3.18 8.77 -7.23
N ASP A 54 -3.64 8.53 -8.44
CA ASP A 54 -4.48 7.37 -8.72
C ASP A 54 -3.68 6.07 -8.48
N GLY A 55 -3.97 5.37 -7.38
CA GLY A 55 -3.25 4.16 -6.98
C GLY A 55 -3.30 3.05 -8.04
N PHE A 56 -4.37 2.98 -8.85
CA PHE A 56 -4.46 2.03 -9.96
C PHE A 56 -3.44 2.31 -11.07
N LEU A 57 -3.11 3.58 -11.32
CA LEU A 57 -2.12 3.94 -12.35
C LEU A 57 -0.71 3.54 -11.93
N LEU A 58 -0.40 3.64 -10.64
CA LEU A 58 0.93 3.27 -10.12
C LEU A 58 1.19 1.76 -10.17
N GLY A 59 0.16 0.94 -9.99
CA GLY A 59 0.29 -0.52 -10.07
C GLY A 59 0.38 -1.08 -11.49
N GLY A 60 0.39 -0.24 -12.53
CA GLY A 60 0.35 -0.71 -13.92
C GLY A 60 -0.94 -1.45 -14.29
N LEU A 61 -1.93 -1.42 -13.40
CA LEU A 61 -3.12 -2.27 -13.46
C LEU A 61 -4.15 -1.79 -14.49
N ARG A 62 -4.05 -0.56 -14.93
CA ARG A 62 -5.00 0.02 -15.88
C ARG A 62 -4.59 -0.15 -17.34
N ASP A 63 -3.30 -0.06 -17.63
CA ASP A 63 -2.76 -0.05 -18.99
C ASP A 63 -1.74 -1.18 -19.27
N GLY A 64 -1.46 -2.05 -18.27
CA GLY A 64 -0.55 -3.18 -18.40
C GLY A 64 -0.02 -3.73 -17.07
N PRO A 65 0.68 -4.87 -17.11
CA PRO A 65 1.15 -5.57 -15.92
C PRO A 65 2.48 -5.05 -15.36
N GLU A 66 2.99 -3.94 -15.88
CA GLU A 66 4.32 -3.44 -15.52
C GLU A 66 4.22 -2.12 -14.76
N MET A 67 5.13 -1.94 -13.81
CA MET A 67 5.33 -0.68 -13.11
C MET A 67 5.73 0.43 -14.10
N PRO A 68 5.36 1.70 -13.85
CA PRO A 68 5.83 2.82 -14.66
C PRO A 68 7.35 2.81 -14.82
N GLU A 69 7.86 3.31 -15.94
CA GLU A 69 9.30 3.54 -16.06
C GLU A 69 9.80 4.50 -14.97
N PRO A 70 11.00 4.28 -14.40
CA PRO A 70 11.51 5.11 -13.30
C PRO A 70 11.45 6.62 -13.56
N ALA A 71 11.72 7.04 -14.81
CA ALA A 71 11.66 8.45 -15.18
C ALA A 71 10.22 9.00 -15.13
N ALA A 72 9.23 8.21 -15.54
CA ALA A 72 7.83 8.62 -15.49
C ALA A 72 7.31 8.72 -14.04
N PHE A 73 7.70 7.77 -13.17
CA PHE A 73 7.41 7.86 -11.75
C PHE A 73 8.07 9.09 -11.12
N ALA A 74 9.35 9.34 -11.41
CA ALA A 74 10.09 10.49 -10.90
C ALA A 74 9.44 11.83 -11.31
N GLU A 75 9.00 11.96 -12.56
CA GLU A 75 8.29 13.14 -13.06
C GLU A 75 6.97 13.35 -12.32
N LEU A 76 6.15 12.28 -12.18
CA LEU A 76 4.88 12.33 -11.46
C LEU A 76 5.07 12.81 -10.03
N ILE A 77 5.98 12.19 -9.28
CA ILE A 77 6.19 12.48 -7.85
C ILE A 77 6.83 13.86 -7.67
N GLY A 78 7.79 14.21 -8.51
CA GLY A 78 8.42 15.53 -8.50
C GLY A 78 7.42 16.67 -8.74
N ALA A 79 6.47 16.49 -9.65
CA ALA A 79 5.42 17.46 -9.93
C ALA A 79 4.50 17.73 -8.71
N LEU A 80 4.39 16.76 -7.79
CA LEU A 80 3.65 16.89 -6.54
C LEU A 80 4.47 17.52 -5.40
N GLY A 81 5.68 18.00 -5.69
CA GLY A 81 6.57 18.60 -4.70
C GLY A 81 7.20 17.58 -3.74
N ILE A 82 7.45 16.35 -4.22
CA ILE A 82 8.06 15.25 -3.47
C ILE A 82 9.46 14.97 -4.02
N ASP A 83 10.45 14.93 -3.15
CA ASP A 83 11.80 14.43 -3.37
C ASP A 83 12.16 13.39 -2.30
N GLU A 84 13.38 12.87 -2.30
CA GLU A 84 13.86 11.83 -1.36
C GLU A 84 13.87 12.30 0.10
N SER A 85 13.84 13.61 0.35
CA SER A 85 13.83 14.20 1.70
C SER A 85 12.42 14.52 2.21
N THR A 86 11.39 14.34 1.40
CA THR A 86 10.01 14.69 1.71
C THR A 86 9.34 13.53 2.45
N PRO A 87 8.99 13.63 3.74
CA PRO A 87 8.16 12.61 4.38
C PRO A 87 6.81 12.48 3.67
N VAL A 88 6.36 11.26 3.42
CA VAL A 88 5.10 11.00 2.70
C VAL A 88 4.17 10.13 3.55
N VAL A 89 2.90 10.52 3.63
CA VAL A 89 1.83 9.69 4.18
C VAL A 89 0.82 9.39 3.09
N VAL A 90 0.55 8.13 2.84
CA VAL A 90 -0.44 7.69 1.85
C VAL A 90 -1.69 7.19 2.56
N TYR A 91 -2.86 7.60 2.05
CA TYR A 91 -4.13 7.08 2.51
C TYR A 91 -5.07 6.75 1.34
N ASP A 92 -6.10 5.98 1.63
CA ASP A 92 -7.23 5.72 0.75
C ASP A 92 -8.57 5.88 1.49
N ALA A 93 -9.63 5.25 0.99
CA ALA A 93 -10.94 5.29 1.64
C ALA A 93 -10.94 4.68 3.06
N GLY A 94 -9.98 3.85 3.37
CA GLY A 94 -9.86 3.01 4.55
C GLY A 94 -10.17 1.55 4.22
N ARG A 95 -9.27 0.64 4.61
CA ARG A 95 -9.36 -0.78 4.29
C ARG A 95 -9.51 -1.04 2.79
N SER A 96 -8.63 -0.48 2.01
CA SER A 96 -8.50 -0.74 0.58
C SER A 96 -7.03 -1.00 0.23
N GLN A 97 -6.81 -1.47 -1.00
CA GLN A 97 -5.47 -1.83 -1.46
C GLN A 97 -4.70 -0.62 -2.02
N MET A 98 -5.38 0.48 -2.29
CA MET A 98 -4.81 1.58 -3.07
C MET A 98 -3.68 2.29 -2.36
N ALA A 99 -3.84 2.59 -1.07
CA ALA A 99 -2.78 3.20 -0.28
C ALA A 99 -1.59 2.26 -0.10
N GLY A 100 -1.85 0.95 0.12
CA GLY A 100 -0.80 -0.07 0.23
C GLY A 100 0.00 -0.21 -1.06
N MET A 101 -0.66 -0.27 -2.22
CA MET A 101 0.00 -0.33 -3.54
C MET A 101 0.80 0.94 -3.83
N THR A 102 0.26 2.10 -3.48
CA THR A 102 0.94 3.38 -3.65
C THR A 102 2.18 3.46 -2.76
N ALA A 103 2.07 3.12 -1.48
CA ALA A 103 3.21 3.08 -0.56
C ALA A 103 4.28 2.09 -1.02
N TRP A 104 3.87 0.90 -1.49
CA TRP A 104 4.78 -0.08 -2.06
C TRP A 104 5.51 0.45 -3.31
N ALA A 105 4.83 1.21 -4.19
CA ALA A 105 5.48 1.83 -5.34
C ALA A 105 6.57 2.84 -4.93
N PHE A 106 6.31 3.65 -3.91
CA PHE A 106 7.34 4.54 -3.34
C PHE A 106 8.55 3.76 -2.82
N LEU A 107 8.33 2.68 -2.06
CA LEU A 107 9.40 1.81 -1.57
C LEU A 107 10.16 1.16 -2.74
N TYR A 108 9.45 0.68 -3.75
CA TYR A 108 10.07 0.09 -4.93
C TYR A 108 10.98 1.07 -5.67
N TYR A 109 10.60 2.34 -5.78
CA TYR A 109 11.43 3.38 -6.40
C TYR A 109 12.42 4.05 -5.44
N GLY A 110 12.59 3.52 -4.24
CA GLY A 110 13.66 3.91 -3.31
C GLY A 110 13.34 5.13 -2.45
N HIS A 111 12.07 5.48 -2.26
CA HIS A 111 11.71 6.56 -1.34
C HIS A 111 11.89 6.11 0.12
N PRO A 112 12.68 6.84 0.95
CA PRO A 112 13.09 6.33 2.26
C PRO A 112 12.07 6.54 3.40
N ASP A 113 11.15 7.51 3.28
CA ASP A 113 10.20 7.89 4.35
C ASP A 113 8.77 7.93 3.81
N ILE A 114 8.15 6.75 3.78
CA ILE A 114 6.78 6.55 3.36
C ILE A 114 5.98 5.86 4.45
N ARG A 115 4.76 6.34 4.71
CA ARG A 115 3.86 5.78 5.73
C ARG A 115 2.49 5.50 5.14
N TYR A 116 1.93 4.38 5.53
CA TYR A 116 0.53 4.03 5.29
C TYR A 116 -0.33 4.56 6.45
N LEU A 117 -1.36 5.34 6.15
CA LEU A 117 -2.30 5.84 7.17
C LEU A 117 -3.36 4.79 7.47
N GLU A 118 -3.32 4.22 8.66
CA GLU A 118 -4.31 3.24 9.10
C GLU A 118 -5.72 3.83 9.21
N GLY A 119 -6.68 3.08 8.68
CA GLY A 119 -8.09 3.48 8.67
C GLY A 119 -8.46 4.53 7.62
N GLY A 120 -7.49 5.15 6.97
CA GLY A 120 -7.68 6.07 5.84
C GLY A 120 -8.70 7.18 6.10
N LEU A 121 -9.39 7.62 5.04
CA LEU A 121 -10.38 8.71 5.14
C LEU A 121 -11.59 8.33 5.98
N ALA A 122 -11.98 7.06 6.01
CA ALA A 122 -13.13 6.62 6.80
C ALA A 122 -12.90 6.86 8.30
N ARG A 123 -11.73 6.48 8.81
CA ARG A 123 -11.37 6.71 10.21
C ARG A 123 -11.18 8.20 10.50
N TRP A 124 -10.49 8.93 9.63
CA TRP A 124 -10.30 10.38 9.72
C TRP A 124 -11.62 11.13 9.92
N THR A 125 -12.63 10.82 9.09
CA THR A 125 -13.96 11.46 9.17
C THR A 125 -14.76 10.98 10.37
N ALA A 126 -14.67 9.70 10.75
CA ALA A 126 -15.34 9.17 11.94
C ALA A 126 -14.83 9.80 13.25
N GLU A 127 -13.56 10.19 13.29
CA GLU A 127 -12.94 10.94 14.40
C GLU A 127 -13.27 12.45 14.38
N GLY A 128 -14.00 12.91 13.36
CA GLY A 128 -14.48 14.30 13.25
C GLY A 128 -13.48 15.27 12.64
N HIS A 129 -12.42 14.79 12.03
CA HIS A 129 -11.46 15.63 11.33
C HIS A 129 -12.04 16.21 10.03
N ALA A 130 -11.57 17.41 9.67
CA ALA A 130 -12.07 18.13 8.50
C ALA A 130 -11.61 17.50 7.19
N VAL A 131 -12.47 17.62 6.17
CA VAL A 131 -12.14 17.39 4.77
C VAL A 131 -12.33 18.67 3.97
N THR A 132 -11.66 18.78 2.83
CA THR A 132 -11.73 19.93 1.94
C THR A 132 -11.79 19.48 0.48
N SER A 133 -12.21 20.39 -0.40
CA SER A 133 -12.03 20.27 -1.85
C SER A 133 -11.00 21.27 -2.40
N ASP A 134 -10.30 21.97 -1.52
CA ASP A 134 -9.28 22.94 -1.91
C ASP A 134 -8.02 22.22 -2.41
N LEU A 135 -7.61 22.48 -3.64
CA LEU A 135 -6.43 21.86 -4.23
C LEU A 135 -5.15 22.47 -3.66
N PRO A 136 -4.24 21.65 -3.09
CA PRO A 136 -2.95 22.15 -2.64
C PRO A 136 -2.08 22.57 -3.81
N SER A 137 -1.17 23.51 -3.55
CA SER A 137 -0.15 23.91 -4.51
C SER A 137 1.23 23.75 -3.89
N HIS A 138 2.09 23.01 -4.56
CA HIS A 138 3.46 22.78 -4.14
C HIS A 138 4.42 23.13 -5.26
N GLU A 139 5.58 23.66 -4.92
CA GLU A 139 6.65 23.85 -5.89
C GLU A 139 7.18 22.48 -6.33
N PRO A 140 7.31 22.22 -7.64
CA PRO A 140 7.88 20.99 -8.13
C PRO A 140 9.29 20.73 -7.57
N ARG A 141 9.60 19.47 -7.31
CA ARG A 141 10.92 19.01 -6.87
C ARG A 141 11.48 17.97 -7.83
N THR A 142 12.73 17.63 -7.66
CA THR A 142 13.37 16.55 -8.41
C THR A 142 13.44 15.32 -7.55
N PHE A 143 12.78 14.25 -7.99
CA PHE A 143 12.89 12.91 -7.39
C PHE A 143 13.74 12.01 -8.30
N THR A 144 14.58 11.16 -7.72
CA THR A 144 15.42 10.22 -8.46
C THR A 144 14.94 8.80 -8.19
N ALA A 145 14.08 8.28 -9.06
CA ALA A 145 13.55 6.93 -8.91
C ALA A 145 14.64 5.88 -9.16
N GLN A 146 14.92 5.07 -8.16
CA GLN A 146 15.89 3.97 -8.21
C GLN A 146 15.22 2.67 -7.78
N PRO A 147 14.82 1.79 -8.74
CA PRO A 147 14.19 0.52 -8.39
C PRO A 147 15.03 -0.30 -7.42
N VAL A 148 14.43 -0.66 -6.28
CA VAL A 148 15.07 -1.45 -5.23
C VAL A 148 14.94 -2.93 -5.59
N GLU A 149 16.09 -3.60 -5.67
CA GLU A 149 16.15 -5.04 -5.94
C GLU A 149 15.44 -5.83 -4.84
N GLY A 150 14.70 -6.88 -5.23
CA GLY A 150 13.98 -7.76 -4.31
C GLY A 150 12.59 -7.27 -3.88
N VAL A 151 12.21 -6.02 -4.18
CA VAL A 151 10.86 -5.50 -3.86
C VAL A 151 9.83 -5.95 -4.89
N LEU A 152 10.20 -6.05 -6.16
CA LEU A 152 9.34 -6.55 -7.24
C LEU A 152 9.84 -7.92 -7.71
N CYS A 153 8.98 -8.94 -7.61
CA CYS A 153 9.22 -10.25 -8.17
C CYS A 153 8.75 -10.30 -9.63
N ARG A 154 9.67 -10.47 -10.57
CA ARG A 154 9.36 -10.63 -11.99
C ARG A 154 9.06 -12.08 -12.35
N LEU A 155 8.41 -12.30 -13.50
CA LEU A 155 7.95 -13.61 -13.95
C LEU A 155 9.06 -14.69 -14.01
N ASP A 156 10.26 -14.32 -14.41
CA ASP A 156 11.42 -15.23 -14.45
C ASP A 156 11.89 -15.61 -13.05
N GLN A 157 11.90 -14.66 -12.12
CA GLN A 157 12.18 -14.90 -10.70
C GLN A 157 11.09 -15.77 -10.06
N ALA A 158 9.82 -15.43 -10.28
CA ALA A 158 8.70 -16.24 -9.79
C ALA A 158 8.79 -17.71 -10.31
N LYS A 159 9.10 -17.89 -11.59
CA LYS A 159 9.28 -19.24 -12.15
C LYS A 159 10.46 -20.00 -11.52
N ALA A 160 11.54 -19.32 -11.20
CA ALA A 160 12.69 -19.95 -10.54
C ALA A 160 12.37 -20.35 -9.07
N SER A 161 11.41 -19.65 -8.44
CA SER A 161 11.01 -19.94 -7.06
C SER A 161 9.93 -21.03 -6.92
N VAL A 162 9.35 -21.52 -8.02
CA VAL A 162 8.25 -22.54 -7.96
C VAL A 162 8.69 -23.84 -7.28
N ASP A 163 9.95 -24.27 -7.52
CA ASP A 163 10.52 -25.51 -6.99
C ASP A 163 11.54 -25.23 -5.86
N ASP A 164 11.54 -24.02 -5.28
CA ASP A 164 12.46 -23.63 -4.21
C ASP A 164 11.79 -23.78 -2.85
N ASP A 165 12.25 -24.73 -2.04
CA ASP A 165 11.76 -24.97 -0.67
C ASP A 165 11.97 -23.75 0.27
N GLY A 166 12.84 -22.81 -0.10
CA GLY A 166 13.10 -21.55 0.61
C GLY A 166 12.16 -20.41 0.22
N ALA A 167 11.24 -20.62 -0.71
CA ALA A 167 10.30 -19.61 -1.19
C ALA A 167 8.85 -20.06 -1.07
N VAL A 168 7.93 -19.12 -0.94
CA VAL A 168 6.49 -19.36 -0.89
C VAL A 168 5.74 -18.29 -1.68
N PHE A 169 4.69 -18.70 -2.38
CA PHE A 169 3.73 -17.81 -3.01
C PHE A 169 2.55 -17.60 -2.07
N TRP A 170 2.30 -16.35 -1.72
CA TRP A 170 1.16 -15.97 -0.91
C TRP A 170 0.12 -15.27 -1.78
N ASP A 171 -1.01 -15.95 -2.02
CA ASP A 171 -2.16 -15.38 -2.70
C ASP A 171 -2.98 -14.57 -1.69
N THR A 172 -3.02 -13.26 -1.89
CA THR A 172 -3.71 -12.31 -1.01
C THR A 172 -5.12 -11.95 -1.49
N ARG A 173 -5.56 -12.50 -2.63
CA ARG A 173 -6.86 -12.24 -3.24
C ARG A 173 -8.00 -12.89 -2.46
N SER A 174 -9.23 -12.66 -2.89
CA SER A 174 -10.42 -13.27 -2.30
C SER A 174 -10.48 -14.79 -2.49
N ASP A 175 -11.25 -15.49 -1.63
CA ASP A 175 -11.52 -16.94 -1.74
C ASP A 175 -11.95 -17.33 -3.16
N GLY A 176 -12.87 -16.55 -3.77
CA GLY A 176 -13.39 -16.85 -5.09
C GLY A 176 -12.38 -16.68 -6.22
N GLU A 177 -11.43 -15.75 -6.09
CA GLU A 177 -10.33 -15.61 -7.05
C GLU A 177 -9.31 -16.76 -6.87
N PHE A 178 -9.05 -17.16 -5.63
CA PHE A 178 -8.15 -18.26 -5.32
C PHE A 178 -8.68 -19.60 -5.85
N ASP A 179 -9.93 -19.94 -5.61
CA ASP A 179 -10.53 -21.20 -6.05
C ASP A 179 -10.98 -21.19 -7.53
N GLY A 180 -10.99 -20.01 -8.16
CA GLY A 180 -11.39 -19.82 -9.56
C GLY A 180 -12.90 -19.72 -9.77
N SER A 181 -13.71 -19.59 -8.71
CA SER A 181 -15.17 -19.38 -8.81
C SER A 181 -15.54 -17.95 -9.14
N ALA A 182 -14.64 -17.00 -8.90
CA ALA A 182 -14.79 -15.59 -9.27
C ALA A 182 -13.60 -15.11 -10.12
N ALA A 183 -13.88 -14.15 -11.00
CA ALA A 183 -12.87 -13.62 -11.93
C ALA A 183 -12.12 -12.39 -11.40
N GLY A 184 -12.55 -11.83 -10.25
CA GLY A 184 -12.04 -10.55 -9.78
C GLY A 184 -12.39 -9.39 -10.72
N TRP A 185 -11.83 -8.24 -10.46
CA TRP A 185 -12.06 -7.03 -11.29
C TRP A 185 -11.11 -6.94 -12.51
N ASN A 186 -9.97 -7.64 -12.48
CA ASN A 186 -9.02 -7.77 -13.60
C ASN A 186 -8.75 -9.26 -13.87
N PRO A 187 -9.68 -9.95 -14.58
CA PRO A 187 -9.60 -11.40 -14.72
C PRO A 187 -8.38 -11.83 -15.52
N PRO A 188 -7.56 -12.73 -14.97
CA PRO A 188 -6.47 -13.32 -15.72
C PRO A 188 -7.01 -14.28 -16.78
N PRO A 189 -6.21 -14.66 -17.80
CA PRO A 189 -6.59 -15.63 -18.83
C PRO A 189 -6.95 -17.02 -18.26
N ARG A 190 -6.47 -17.33 -17.06
CA ARG A 190 -6.79 -18.55 -16.30
C ARG A 190 -7.20 -18.17 -14.89
N LEU A 191 -8.34 -18.67 -14.44
CA LEU A 191 -8.83 -18.53 -13.09
C LEU A 191 -8.12 -19.50 -12.13
N GLY A 192 -8.23 -19.23 -10.83
CA GLY A 192 -7.58 -20.01 -9.78
C GLY A 192 -6.24 -19.39 -9.35
N HIS A 193 -5.37 -20.22 -8.79
CA HIS A 193 -4.14 -19.78 -8.13
C HIS A 193 -2.89 -20.47 -8.71
N LEU A 194 -1.71 -19.97 -8.34
CA LEU A 194 -0.43 -20.61 -8.68
C LEU A 194 -0.29 -21.94 -7.93
N PRO A 195 0.22 -23.01 -8.57
CA PRO A 195 0.44 -24.29 -7.90
C PRO A 195 1.30 -24.12 -6.63
N GLY A 196 0.81 -24.65 -5.51
CA GLY A 196 1.48 -24.55 -4.22
C GLY A 196 1.33 -23.20 -3.49
N ALA A 197 0.58 -22.26 -4.05
CA ALA A 197 0.33 -20.98 -3.36
C ALA A 197 -0.47 -21.19 -2.07
N ILE A 198 -0.08 -20.45 -1.05
CA ILE A 198 -0.79 -20.35 0.23
C ILE A 198 -1.82 -19.24 0.13
N HIS A 199 -3.05 -19.54 0.52
CA HIS A 199 -4.12 -18.55 0.55
C HIS A 199 -4.30 -17.96 1.94
N LEU A 200 -4.26 -16.64 2.01
CA LEU A 200 -4.69 -15.82 3.12
C LEU A 200 -5.08 -14.46 2.56
N GLU A 201 -6.37 -14.14 2.56
CA GLU A 201 -6.88 -12.90 2.02
C GLU A 201 -6.33 -11.71 2.80
N TRP A 202 -5.90 -10.66 2.09
CA TRP A 202 -5.32 -9.46 2.72
C TRP A 202 -6.23 -8.82 3.78
N THR A 203 -7.55 -8.98 3.66
CA THR A 203 -8.53 -8.46 4.63
C THR A 203 -8.43 -9.10 6.01
N GLU A 204 -7.90 -10.33 6.11
CA GLU A 204 -7.68 -11.03 7.37
C GLU A 204 -6.54 -10.43 8.22
N LEU A 205 -5.73 -9.54 7.65
CA LEU A 205 -4.64 -8.87 8.37
C LEU A 205 -5.12 -7.69 9.22
N PHE A 206 -6.41 -7.35 9.15
CA PHE A 206 -6.97 -6.17 9.81
C PHE A 206 -7.90 -6.55 10.96
N ASP A 207 -7.93 -5.69 11.99
CA ASP A 207 -8.86 -5.79 13.12
C ASP A 207 -10.24 -5.25 12.73
N GLY A 208 -11.17 -6.16 12.44
CA GLY A 208 -12.56 -5.85 12.12
C GLY A 208 -12.69 -4.85 10.96
N ASP A 209 -13.66 -3.94 11.07
CA ASP A 209 -13.97 -2.94 10.03
C ASP A 209 -13.14 -1.64 10.17
N GLY A 210 -12.29 -1.55 11.19
CA GLY A 210 -11.57 -0.31 11.54
C GLY A 210 -10.38 0.04 10.64
N GLY A 211 -9.96 -0.85 9.74
CA GLY A 211 -8.84 -0.63 8.83
C GLY A 211 -7.48 -0.48 9.51
N THR A 212 -7.34 -1.03 10.73
CA THR A 212 -6.07 -1.10 11.47
C THR A 212 -5.51 -2.50 11.41
N PHE A 213 -4.21 -2.66 11.21
CA PHE A 213 -3.59 -3.98 11.20
C PHE A 213 -3.69 -4.67 12.56
N LEU A 214 -3.79 -5.99 12.54
CA LEU A 214 -3.65 -6.82 13.74
C LEU A 214 -2.29 -6.58 14.41
N PRO A 215 -2.18 -6.67 15.77
CA PRO A 215 -0.90 -6.61 16.45
C PRO A 215 0.10 -7.64 15.93
N ALA A 216 1.41 -7.34 15.99
CA ALA A 216 2.46 -8.19 15.44
C ALA A 216 2.41 -9.65 15.92
N ALA A 217 2.04 -9.89 17.18
CA ALA A 217 1.91 -11.24 17.72
C ALA A 217 0.77 -12.04 17.07
N GLU A 218 -0.35 -11.37 16.76
CA GLU A 218 -1.49 -11.98 16.08
C GLU A 218 -1.16 -12.24 14.60
N LEU A 219 -0.54 -11.25 13.90
CA LEU A 219 -0.05 -11.43 12.53
C LEU A 219 0.94 -12.59 12.44
N THR A 220 1.89 -12.68 13.37
CA THR A 220 2.88 -13.78 13.42
C THR A 220 2.19 -15.13 13.59
N THR A 221 1.17 -15.21 14.44
CA THR A 221 0.40 -16.43 14.66
C THR A 221 -0.40 -16.81 13.42
N LEU A 222 -1.08 -15.84 12.80
CA LEU A 222 -1.91 -16.02 11.60
C LEU A 222 -1.07 -16.49 10.40
N LEU A 223 0.02 -15.77 10.11
CA LEU A 223 0.95 -16.11 9.02
C LEU A 223 1.64 -17.45 9.26
N GLY A 224 2.13 -17.67 10.48
CA GLY A 224 2.80 -18.94 10.85
C GLY A 224 1.88 -20.16 10.74
N ALA A 225 0.59 -20.02 11.09
CA ALA A 225 -0.40 -21.09 10.92
C ALA A 225 -0.62 -21.48 9.45
N LYS A 226 -0.33 -20.57 8.51
CA LYS A 226 -0.36 -20.80 7.07
C LYS A 226 1.00 -21.26 6.50
N GLY A 227 2.05 -21.31 7.32
CA GLY A 227 3.40 -21.67 6.87
C GLY A 227 4.18 -20.50 6.26
N ILE A 228 3.71 -19.26 6.42
CA ILE A 228 4.41 -18.05 6.02
C ILE A 228 5.27 -17.61 7.20
N THR A 229 6.59 -17.77 7.09
CA THR A 229 7.53 -17.50 8.18
C THR A 229 8.66 -16.57 7.75
N PRO A 230 9.36 -15.90 8.70
CA PRO A 230 10.43 -14.95 8.36
C PRO A 230 11.64 -15.55 7.66
N GLU A 231 11.79 -16.88 7.69
CA GLU A 231 12.91 -17.59 7.07
C GLU A 231 12.71 -17.79 5.55
N LEU A 232 11.49 -17.59 5.05
CA LEU A 232 11.14 -17.82 3.66
C LEU A 232 11.19 -16.53 2.84
N VAL A 233 11.51 -16.67 1.56
CA VAL A 233 11.25 -15.63 0.57
C VAL A 233 9.76 -15.68 0.23
N VAL A 234 9.03 -14.60 0.55
CA VAL A 234 7.59 -14.55 0.34
C VAL A 234 7.27 -13.71 -0.91
N HIS A 235 6.66 -14.35 -1.91
CA HIS A 235 6.14 -13.67 -3.10
C HIS A 235 4.64 -13.48 -2.94
N THR A 236 4.17 -12.24 -2.83
CA THR A 236 2.75 -11.91 -2.73
C THR A 236 2.17 -11.53 -4.10
N TYR A 237 0.91 -11.86 -4.35
CA TYR A 237 0.18 -11.48 -5.56
C TYR A 237 -1.33 -11.39 -5.31
#